data_156eea557ed2f2377257cd0aef6fa5b3
#
_entry.id   156eea557ed2f2377257cd0aef6fa5b3
#
_cell.length_a   1.000
_cell.length_b   1.000
_cell.length_c   1.000
_cell.angle_alpha   90.00
_cell.angle_beta   90.00
_cell.angle_gamma   90.00
#
_symmetry.space_group_name_H-M   'P 1'
#
loop_
_entity.id
_entity.type
_entity.pdbx_description
1 polymer ?
#
loop_
_entity_poly.entity_id
_entity_poly.type
_entity_poly.pdbx_seq_one_letter_code
_entity_poly.pdbx_strand_id
1 'polypeptide(L)'
;MKKPAPWILILMFILLAGPMTVRAGIEKPGYILNAKFENDMFGGGTDRHFTHGTGISCLTSPIPWIVKAAEKLPWFTFEKSQEGTTDLQARGSLSLGQNIYTPEDITREELIKGDRPYGGWLYAGFGLVANQGSRRFDKIELTLGVIGPWSLAETVQVNWHSLFGLREPRGWDNQLNNEAAVNLFYEQAWRFDRRGFISGLDYDILPHFGGALGNVFIYPAAGITLRVGSDLQDDFGPPRIRPSLPGGGIFRTRTGFNWYLFAGVEGRVVLRNIFLDGNTFSDSHSVDKKILVGDLQTGIALQYKRLRVAYTQIFRTKEYDAQDRPDCFGALSISYQF
;
A
#
# COMPACT_ATOMS: atom_id res chain seq x y z
N MET A 1 -32.68 1.76 -15.84
CA MET A 1 -31.68 0.78 -16.26
C MET A 1 -30.80 0.53 -15.04
N LYS A 2 -30.75 -0.69 -14.50
CA LYS A 2 -29.89 -1.02 -13.34
C LYS A 2 -28.44 -0.91 -13.76
N LYS A 3 -27.66 0.00 -13.11
CA LYS A 3 -26.23 0.13 -13.34
C LYS A 3 -25.54 -1.18 -12.92
N PRO A 4 -24.56 -1.71 -13.68
CA PRO A 4 -23.85 -2.92 -13.31
C PRO A 4 -23.08 -2.70 -12.01
N ALA A 5 -23.19 -3.67 -11.11
CA ALA A 5 -22.56 -3.58 -9.80
C ALA A 5 -21.03 -3.64 -9.92
N PRO A 6 -20.27 -2.83 -9.17
CA PRO A 6 -18.82 -2.68 -9.32
C PRO A 6 -17.99 -3.96 -9.06
N TRP A 7 -18.55 -4.96 -8.39
CA TRP A 7 -17.91 -6.26 -8.21
C TRP A 7 -17.74 -7.07 -9.52
N ILE A 8 -18.47 -6.70 -10.59
CA ILE A 8 -18.31 -7.30 -11.93
C ILE A 8 -16.93 -6.97 -12.52
N LEU A 9 -16.37 -5.79 -12.24
CA LEU A 9 -15.02 -5.41 -12.67
C LEU A 9 -13.95 -6.22 -11.92
N ILE A 10 -14.16 -6.54 -10.65
CA ILE A 10 -13.26 -7.39 -9.85
C ILE A 10 -13.30 -8.84 -10.34
N LEU A 11 -14.48 -9.36 -10.67
CA LEU A 11 -14.67 -10.70 -11.25
C LEU A 11 -14.09 -10.81 -12.67
N MET A 12 -14.20 -9.78 -13.51
CA MET A 12 -13.59 -9.78 -14.84
C MET A 12 -12.07 -9.87 -14.80
N PHE A 13 -11.43 -9.24 -13.79
CA PHE A 13 -9.96 -9.33 -13.63
C PHE A 13 -9.50 -10.72 -13.16
N ILE A 14 -10.31 -11.41 -12.35
CA ILE A 14 -10.06 -12.79 -11.92
C ILE A 14 -10.25 -13.78 -13.09
N LEU A 15 -11.19 -13.51 -13.99
CA LEU A 15 -11.49 -14.35 -15.16
C LEU A 15 -10.51 -14.18 -16.33
N LEU A 16 -9.79 -13.04 -16.39
CA LEU A 16 -8.71 -12.82 -17.38
C LEU A 16 -7.39 -13.53 -17.00
N ALA A 17 -7.25 -13.99 -15.77
CA ALA A 17 -6.21 -14.94 -15.35
C ALA A 17 -6.65 -16.35 -15.72
N GLY A 18 -6.66 -16.68 -17.02
CA GLY A 18 -6.97 -18.03 -17.50
C GLY A 18 -6.10 -19.10 -16.83
N PRO A 19 -6.52 -20.38 -16.82
CA PRO A 19 -5.79 -21.46 -16.16
C PRO A 19 -4.42 -21.64 -16.83
N MET A 20 -3.37 -21.06 -16.23
CA MET A 20 -1.99 -21.36 -16.62
C MET A 20 -1.66 -22.76 -16.09
N THR A 21 -1.55 -23.71 -17.00
CA THR A 21 -1.08 -25.07 -16.70
C THR A 21 0.37 -25.01 -16.20
N VAL A 22 0.56 -25.27 -14.93
CA VAL A 22 1.87 -25.36 -14.29
C VAL A 22 2.49 -26.71 -14.63
N ARG A 23 3.52 -26.73 -15.48
CA ARG A 23 4.43 -27.87 -15.59
C ARG A 23 5.38 -27.86 -14.40
N ALA A 24 5.47 -28.98 -13.68
CA ALA A 24 6.46 -29.23 -12.65
C ALA A 24 7.87 -29.25 -13.28
N GLY A 25 8.62 -28.18 -13.08
CA GLY A 25 10.03 -28.01 -13.43
C GLY A 25 10.60 -26.92 -12.55
N ILE A 26 11.91 -26.88 -12.31
CA ILE A 26 12.64 -25.92 -11.44
C ILE A 26 11.92 -24.57 -11.39
N GLU A 27 11.39 -24.21 -10.22
CA GLU A 27 10.49 -23.08 -10.06
C GLU A 27 11.19 -21.77 -10.50
N LYS A 28 10.91 -21.36 -11.73
CA LYS A 28 11.27 -19.99 -12.16
C LYS A 28 10.44 -19.03 -11.30
N PRO A 29 11.05 -17.96 -10.78
CA PRO A 29 10.29 -16.96 -10.02
C PRO A 29 9.12 -16.43 -10.87
N GLY A 30 7.90 -16.78 -10.48
CA GLY A 30 6.67 -16.51 -11.21
C GLY A 30 6.12 -15.10 -10.96
N TYR A 31 4.93 -14.84 -11.48
CA TYR A 31 4.14 -13.65 -11.17
C TYR A 31 3.68 -13.69 -9.72
N ILE A 32 3.51 -12.50 -9.11
CA ILE A 32 2.94 -12.38 -7.77
C ILE A 32 1.74 -11.45 -7.86
N LEU A 33 0.58 -11.95 -7.44
CA LEU A 33 -0.63 -11.16 -7.28
C LEU A 33 -0.79 -10.79 -5.82
N ASN A 34 -1.05 -9.50 -5.55
CA ASN A 34 -1.33 -9.00 -4.21
C ASN A 34 -2.70 -8.31 -4.20
N ALA A 35 -3.54 -8.67 -3.25
CA ALA A 35 -4.77 -7.95 -2.90
C ALA A 35 -4.58 -7.29 -1.53
N LYS A 36 -5.06 -6.06 -1.38
CA LYS A 36 -4.91 -5.21 -0.19
C LYS A 36 -6.23 -4.58 0.16
N PHE A 37 -6.60 -4.67 1.43
CA PHE A 37 -7.77 -4.04 2.01
C PHE A 37 -7.36 -3.32 3.27
N GLU A 38 -7.62 -2.02 3.35
CA GLU A 38 -7.41 -1.23 4.54
C GLU A 38 -8.73 -0.58 4.93
N ASN A 39 -9.07 -0.65 6.21
CA ASN A 39 -10.32 -0.10 6.69
C ASN A 39 -10.19 0.23 8.18
N ASP A 40 -10.78 1.33 8.61
CA ASP A 40 -10.80 1.77 10.00
C ASP A 40 -11.71 0.89 10.89
N MET A 41 -12.68 0.19 10.33
CA MET A 41 -13.47 -0.80 11.07
C MET A 41 -12.63 -1.98 11.58
N PHE A 42 -11.54 -2.35 10.90
CA PHE A 42 -10.71 -3.51 11.28
C PHE A 42 -9.87 -3.30 12.54
N GLY A 43 -9.81 -2.11 13.07
CA GLY A 43 -9.00 -1.84 14.26
C GLY A 43 -9.53 -0.75 15.17
N GLY A 44 -10.20 0.25 14.60
CA GLY A 44 -10.78 1.38 15.32
C GLY A 44 -12.25 1.21 15.64
N GLY A 45 -12.96 0.35 14.91
CA GLY A 45 -14.43 0.23 15.00
C GLY A 45 -15.15 1.53 14.61
N THR A 46 -14.50 2.36 13.80
CA THR A 46 -14.97 3.67 13.35
C THR A 46 -15.15 3.68 11.83
N ASP A 47 -15.69 4.76 11.31
CA ASP A 47 -15.82 5.01 9.88
C ASP A 47 -15.49 6.49 9.65
N ARG A 48 -14.18 6.81 9.73
CA ARG A 48 -13.70 8.19 9.70
C ARG A 48 -12.28 8.30 9.14
N HIS A 49 -11.98 9.42 8.55
CA HIS A 49 -10.69 9.85 8.03
C HIS A 49 -10.17 8.97 6.89
N PHE A 50 -9.44 7.92 7.13
CA PHE A 50 -9.08 6.92 6.12
C PHE A 50 -10.04 5.74 6.22
N THR A 51 -11.22 5.91 5.65
CA THR A 51 -12.35 4.99 5.78
C THR A 51 -12.11 3.68 5.06
N HIS A 52 -11.56 3.73 3.84
CA HIS A 52 -11.39 2.53 3.03
C HIS A 52 -10.25 2.68 2.03
N GLY A 53 -9.51 1.60 1.85
CA GLY A 53 -8.56 1.44 0.78
C GLY A 53 -8.62 0.03 0.21
N THR A 54 -8.76 -0.08 -1.11
CA THR A 54 -8.67 -1.35 -1.83
C THR A 54 -7.63 -1.24 -2.92
N GLY A 55 -6.79 -2.26 -3.05
CA GLY A 55 -5.79 -2.29 -4.10
C GLY A 55 -5.43 -3.69 -4.53
N ILE A 56 -5.19 -3.85 -5.82
CA ILE A 56 -4.66 -5.07 -6.42
C ILE A 56 -3.37 -4.70 -7.13
N SER A 57 -2.34 -5.54 -7.02
CA SER A 57 -1.11 -5.36 -7.79
C SER A 57 -0.57 -6.69 -8.28
N CYS A 58 -0.02 -6.67 -9.49
CA CYS A 58 0.67 -7.78 -10.11
C CYS A 58 2.14 -7.43 -10.34
N LEU A 59 3.04 -8.27 -9.83
CA LEU A 59 4.46 -8.19 -10.13
C LEU A 59 4.80 -9.25 -11.18
N THR A 60 5.53 -8.85 -12.20
CA THR A 60 5.99 -9.77 -13.25
C THR A 60 7.03 -10.75 -12.70
N SER A 61 7.33 -11.79 -13.47
CA SER A 61 8.60 -12.52 -13.31
C SER A 61 9.78 -11.55 -13.45
N PRO A 62 10.97 -11.86 -12.90
CA PRO A 62 12.17 -11.04 -13.17
C PRO A 62 12.43 -10.90 -14.66
N ILE A 63 12.68 -9.67 -15.10
CA ILE A 63 12.84 -9.36 -16.52
C ILE A 63 14.27 -8.88 -16.78
N PRO A 64 15.11 -9.62 -17.54
CA PRO A 64 16.54 -9.33 -17.69
C PRO A 64 16.86 -7.94 -18.26
N TRP A 65 16.06 -7.41 -19.19
CA TRP A 65 16.30 -6.07 -19.73
C TRP A 65 15.99 -4.97 -18.71
N ILE A 66 15.04 -5.19 -17.80
CA ILE A 66 14.74 -4.27 -16.68
C ILE A 66 15.92 -4.23 -15.71
N VAL A 67 16.54 -5.39 -15.42
CA VAL A 67 17.77 -5.45 -14.62
C VAL A 67 18.85 -4.57 -15.22
N LYS A 68 19.13 -4.73 -16.53
CA LYS A 68 20.11 -3.90 -17.23
C LYS A 68 19.76 -2.41 -17.24
N ALA A 69 18.47 -2.06 -17.28
CA ALA A 69 18.03 -0.67 -17.18
C ALA A 69 18.22 -0.12 -15.76
N ALA A 70 17.86 -0.91 -14.74
CA ALA A 70 18.05 -0.55 -13.35
C ALA A 70 19.53 -0.30 -13.00
N GLU A 71 20.44 -1.13 -13.51
CA GLU A 71 21.90 -0.97 -13.29
C GLU A 71 22.46 0.38 -13.84
N LYS A 72 21.76 1.02 -14.78
CA LYS A 72 22.16 2.32 -15.35
C LYS A 72 21.62 3.52 -14.58
N LEU A 73 20.68 3.33 -13.67
CA LEU A 73 20.10 4.41 -12.88
C LEU A 73 21.02 4.77 -11.72
N PRO A 74 21.44 6.04 -11.54
CA PRO A 74 22.47 6.42 -10.57
C PRO A 74 22.07 6.18 -9.11
N TRP A 75 20.77 6.13 -8.79
CA TRP A 75 20.26 5.83 -7.46
C TRP A 75 20.07 4.33 -7.19
N PHE A 76 20.11 3.48 -8.22
CA PHE A 76 20.14 2.03 -8.10
C PHE A 76 21.60 1.54 -8.04
N THR A 77 22.39 2.00 -7.07
CA THR A 77 23.75 1.50 -6.88
C THR A 77 23.70 0.13 -6.20
N PHE A 78 24.00 -0.91 -6.94
CA PHE A 78 24.07 -2.27 -6.44
C PHE A 78 25.51 -2.71 -6.16
N GLU A 79 25.74 -3.37 -5.04
CA GLU A 79 27.02 -4.00 -4.76
C GLU A 79 27.24 -5.17 -5.74
N LYS A 80 28.37 -5.14 -6.45
CA LYS A 80 28.80 -6.26 -7.29
C LYS A 80 29.47 -7.30 -6.38
N SER A 81 29.18 -8.58 -6.61
CA SER A 81 29.93 -9.66 -5.99
C SER A 81 31.40 -9.62 -6.44
N GLN A 82 32.29 -10.32 -5.73
CA GLN A 82 33.69 -10.46 -6.14
C GLN A 82 33.86 -11.04 -7.54
N GLU A 83 32.87 -11.76 -8.04
CA GLU A 83 32.82 -12.34 -9.38
C GLU A 83 32.22 -11.39 -10.44
N GLY A 84 31.90 -10.13 -10.08
CA GLY A 84 31.33 -9.14 -11.00
C GLY A 84 29.85 -9.35 -11.35
N THR A 85 29.20 -10.35 -10.76
CA THR A 85 27.76 -10.62 -10.94
C THR A 85 26.95 -9.92 -9.87
N THR A 86 25.82 -9.34 -10.23
CA THR A 86 24.86 -8.79 -9.27
C THR A 86 23.75 -9.82 -9.02
N ASP A 87 23.45 -10.14 -7.76
CA ASP A 87 22.22 -10.91 -7.39
C ASP A 87 21.01 -9.97 -7.44
N LEU A 88 20.91 -9.22 -8.54
CA LEU A 88 19.85 -8.25 -8.78
C LEU A 88 18.69 -8.91 -9.51
N GLN A 89 17.51 -8.83 -8.92
CA GLN A 89 16.25 -9.17 -9.58
C GLN A 89 15.42 -7.91 -9.73
N ALA A 90 14.94 -7.65 -10.93
CA ALA A 90 14.04 -6.53 -11.19
C ALA A 90 12.75 -7.01 -11.87
N ARG A 91 11.62 -6.48 -11.42
CA ARG A 91 10.28 -6.85 -11.84
C ARG A 91 9.50 -5.60 -12.21
N GLY A 92 8.65 -5.70 -13.23
CA GLY A 92 7.59 -4.72 -13.45
C GLY A 92 6.47 -4.90 -12.44
N SER A 93 5.81 -3.81 -12.07
CA SER A 93 4.64 -3.76 -11.21
C SER A 93 3.50 -3.03 -11.89
N LEU A 94 2.31 -3.62 -11.90
CA LEU A 94 1.06 -2.98 -12.27
C LEU A 94 0.15 -2.98 -11.06
N SER A 95 -0.52 -1.88 -10.79
CA SER A 95 -1.46 -1.76 -9.68
C SER A 95 -2.72 -1.01 -10.08
N LEU A 96 -3.84 -1.35 -9.42
CA LEU A 96 -5.08 -0.60 -9.42
C LEU A 96 -5.50 -0.42 -7.97
N GLY A 97 -5.98 0.76 -7.62
CA GLY A 97 -6.44 1.01 -6.27
C GLY A 97 -7.43 2.15 -6.17
N GLN A 98 -8.21 2.11 -5.11
CA GLN A 98 -9.11 3.16 -4.71
C GLN A 98 -8.93 3.45 -3.22
N ASN A 99 -8.80 4.72 -2.88
CA ASN A 99 -8.76 5.21 -1.51
C ASN A 99 -9.96 6.13 -1.27
N ILE A 100 -10.57 6.01 -0.10
CA ILE A 100 -11.72 6.80 0.34
C ILE A 100 -11.37 7.49 1.65
N TYR A 101 -11.53 8.80 1.68
CA TYR A 101 -11.34 9.64 2.84
C TYR A 101 -12.64 10.35 3.17
N THR A 102 -13.01 10.38 4.46
CA THR A 102 -14.24 11.01 4.94
C THR A 102 -13.98 11.85 6.18
N PRO A 103 -14.85 12.80 6.51
CA PRO A 103 -14.84 13.41 7.84
C PRO A 103 -15.21 12.41 8.92
N GLU A 104 -15.11 12.80 10.20
CA GLU A 104 -15.43 11.95 11.35
C GLU A 104 -16.92 11.57 11.41
N ASP A 105 -17.80 12.54 11.14
CA ASP A 105 -19.26 12.30 11.10
C ASP A 105 -19.78 12.24 9.67
N ILE A 106 -19.88 11.03 9.14
CA ILE A 106 -20.35 10.77 7.79
C ILE A 106 -21.87 10.95 7.61
N THR A 107 -22.63 11.13 8.70
CA THR A 107 -24.10 11.24 8.64
C THR A 107 -24.56 12.67 8.37
N ARG A 108 -23.69 13.66 8.47
CA ARG A 108 -23.97 15.06 8.19
C ARG A 108 -23.97 15.36 6.70
N GLU A 109 -25.00 16.08 6.25
CA GLU A 109 -25.10 16.55 4.86
C GLU A 109 -24.28 17.83 4.65
N GLU A 110 -24.20 18.69 5.68
CA GLU A 110 -23.48 19.97 5.59
C GLU A 110 -21.96 19.76 5.74
N LEU A 111 -21.21 20.68 5.13
CA LEU A 111 -19.77 20.74 5.24
C LEU A 111 -19.33 20.95 6.71
N ILE A 112 -18.45 20.08 7.20
CA ILE A 112 -17.82 20.21 8.52
C ILE A 112 -16.52 21.02 8.37
N LYS A 113 -16.59 22.32 8.63
CA LYS A 113 -15.47 23.25 8.38
C LYS A 113 -14.18 22.91 9.10
N GLY A 114 -14.23 22.26 10.26
CA GLY A 114 -13.06 21.86 11.04
C GLY A 114 -12.53 20.47 10.69
N ASP A 115 -13.14 19.77 9.75
CA ASP A 115 -12.80 18.41 9.40
C ASP A 115 -12.42 18.29 7.92
N ARG A 116 -11.72 17.20 7.56
CA ARG A 116 -11.32 16.95 6.17
C ARG A 116 -12.54 16.81 5.26
N PRO A 117 -12.42 17.20 3.98
CA PRO A 117 -13.47 16.95 3.01
C PRO A 117 -13.62 15.45 2.73
N TYR A 118 -14.79 15.06 2.22
CA TYR A 118 -14.88 13.81 1.49
C TYR A 118 -13.94 13.81 0.30
N GLY A 119 -13.31 12.69 0.00
CA GLY A 119 -12.44 12.59 -1.16
C GLY A 119 -12.19 11.14 -1.55
N GLY A 120 -12.32 10.88 -2.82
CA GLY A 120 -11.98 9.61 -3.42
C GLY A 120 -10.79 9.75 -4.35
N TRP A 121 -9.96 8.72 -4.43
CA TRP A 121 -8.86 8.59 -5.38
C TRP A 121 -8.89 7.22 -6.03
N LEU A 122 -9.16 7.18 -7.33
CA LEU A 122 -9.05 5.97 -8.17
C LEU A 122 -7.79 6.08 -9.02
N TYR A 123 -6.90 5.08 -9.00
CA TYR A 123 -5.64 5.14 -9.70
C TYR A 123 -5.19 3.81 -10.30
N ALA A 124 -4.41 3.89 -11.37
CA ALA A 124 -3.55 2.84 -11.87
C ALA A 124 -2.09 3.19 -11.59
N GLY A 125 -1.29 2.20 -11.21
CA GLY A 125 0.13 2.37 -10.92
C GLY A 125 1.01 1.51 -11.83
N PHE A 126 2.13 2.08 -12.25
CA PHE A 126 3.16 1.45 -13.07
C PHE A 126 4.49 1.58 -12.35
N GLY A 127 5.12 0.47 -12.02
CA GLY A 127 6.31 0.51 -11.20
C GLY A 127 7.39 -0.47 -11.60
N LEU A 128 8.56 -0.23 -11.02
CA LEU A 128 9.69 -1.13 -11.01
C LEU A 128 10.01 -1.48 -9.58
N VAL A 129 10.24 -2.76 -9.35
CA VAL A 129 10.65 -3.31 -8.06
C VAL A 129 11.94 -4.06 -8.27
N ALA A 130 12.97 -3.67 -7.56
CA ALA A 130 14.29 -4.29 -7.60
C ALA A 130 14.69 -4.79 -6.22
N ASN A 131 15.29 -5.97 -6.16
CA ASN A 131 15.88 -6.49 -4.93
C ASN A 131 17.26 -7.08 -5.21
N GLN A 132 18.22 -6.75 -4.37
CA GLN A 132 19.54 -7.34 -4.36
C GLN A 132 19.60 -8.42 -3.28
N GLY A 133 19.36 -9.65 -3.71
CA GLY A 133 19.19 -10.77 -2.80
C GLY A 133 18.15 -10.48 -1.73
N SER A 134 18.51 -10.76 -0.47
CA SER A 134 17.72 -10.43 0.71
C SER A 134 18.14 -9.13 1.42
N ARG A 135 19.11 -8.38 0.86
CA ARG A 135 19.77 -7.27 1.58
C ARG A 135 19.15 -5.90 1.31
N ARG A 136 18.72 -5.67 0.08
CA ARG A 136 18.21 -4.36 -0.35
C ARG A 136 17.01 -4.50 -1.25
N PHE A 137 16.07 -3.59 -1.07
CA PHE A 137 14.84 -3.45 -1.84
C PHE A 137 14.71 -2.00 -2.30
N ASP A 138 14.34 -1.82 -3.56
CA ASP A 138 14.02 -0.53 -4.15
C ASP A 138 12.70 -0.66 -4.93
N LYS A 139 11.83 0.34 -4.80
CA LYS A 139 10.61 0.45 -5.59
C LYS A 139 10.40 1.88 -6.06
N ILE A 140 10.12 2.04 -7.33
CA ILE A 140 9.61 3.27 -7.92
C ILE A 140 8.26 2.98 -8.57
N GLU A 141 7.26 3.83 -8.35
CA GLU A 141 5.91 3.65 -8.89
C GLU A 141 5.31 4.99 -9.28
N LEU A 142 4.93 5.13 -10.56
CA LEU A 142 4.14 6.23 -11.06
C LEU A 142 2.67 5.83 -11.00
N THR A 143 1.84 6.64 -10.32
CA THR A 143 0.38 6.47 -10.31
C THR A 143 -0.28 7.57 -11.12
N LEU A 144 -1.23 7.16 -11.95
CA LEU A 144 -2.10 8.02 -12.74
C LEU A 144 -3.54 7.73 -12.34
N GLY A 145 -4.34 8.75 -12.09
CA GLY A 145 -5.69 8.54 -11.62
C GLY A 145 -6.56 9.81 -11.59
N VAL A 146 -7.61 9.73 -10.82
CA VAL A 146 -8.59 10.80 -10.67
C VAL A 146 -9.01 10.97 -9.20
N ILE A 147 -9.17 12.22 -8.79
CA ILE A 147 -9.73 12.62 -7.50
C ILE A 147 -11.17 13.07 -7.70
N GLY A 148 -11.97 13.01 -6.63
CA GLY A 148 -13.33 13.54 -6.60
C GLY A 148 -14.39 12.58 -7.18
N PRO A 149 -15.53 13.07 -7.68
CA PRO A 149 -16.65 12.24 -8.16
C PRO A 149 -16.27 11.18 -9.20
N TRP A 150 -15.29 11.45 -10.07
CA TRP A 150 -14.81 10.48 -11.06
C TRP A 150 -14.11 9.28 -10.44
N SER A 151 -13.69 9.36 -9.19
CA SER A 151 -13.13 8.21 -8.46
C SER A 151 -14.16 7.15 -8.10
N LEU A 152 -15.48 7.45 -8.22
CA LEU A 152 -16.60 6.60 -7.85
C LEU A 152 -16.61 6.19 -6.35
N ALA A 153 -15.91 6.93 -5.51
CA ALA A 153 -15.76 6.61 -4.08
C ALA A 153 -17.09 6.64 -3.34
N GLU A 154 -17.94 7.66 -3.59
CA GLU A 154 -19.31 7.73 -3.08
C GLU A 154 -20.12 6.47 -3.41
N THR A 155 -20.15 6.08 -4.69
CA THR A 155 -20.88 4.89 -5.12
C THR A 155 -20.41 3.63 -4.41
N VAL A 156 -19.10 3.50 -4.23
CA VAL A 156 -18.50 2.34 -3.53
C VAL A 156 -18.88 2.35 -2.05
N GLN A 157 -18.72 3.48 -1.36
CA GLN A 157 -19.02 3.59 0.07
C GLN A 157 -20.51 3.40 0.34
N VAL A 158 -21.41 4.09 -0.39
CA VAL A 158 -22.88 3.97 -0.21
C VAL A 158 -23.34 2.52 -0.41
N ASN A 159 -22.88 1.86 -1.48
CA ASN A 159 -23.26 0.46 -1.73
C ASN A 159 -22.72 -0.49 -0.65
N TRP A 160 -21.49 -0.25 -0.17
CA TRP A 160 -20.89 -1.03 0.92
C TRP A 160 -21.70 -0.89 2.20
N HIS A 161 -22.03 0.34 2.60
CA HIS A 161 -22.84 0.63 3.78
C HIS A 161 -24.24 0.02 3.70
N SER A 162 -24.88 0.14 2.54
CA SER A 162 -26.18 -0.48 2.29
C SER A 162 -26.15 -2.01 2.40
N LEU A 163 -25.07 -2.65 1.89
CA LEU A 163 -24.91 -4.12 1.93
C LEU A 163 -24.77 -4.66 3.35
N PHE A 164 -24.07 -3.92 4.22
CA PHE A 164 -23.78 -4.35 5.58
C PHE A 164 -24.65 -3.68 6.66
N GLY A 165 -25.64 -2.87 6.26
CA GLY A 165 -26.55 -2.19 7.20
C GLY A 165 -25.82 -1.15 8.06
N LEU A 166 -24.78 -0.50 7.54
CA LEU A 166 -24.02 0.54 8.21
C LEU A 166 -24.70 1.92 8.06
N ARG A 167 -24.19 2.92 8.80
CA ARG A 167 -24.70 4.30 8.70
C ARG A 167 -24.51 4.85 7.29
N GLU A 168 -25.52 5.52 6.75
CA GLU A 168 -25.50 6.10 5.41
C GLU A 168 -24.57 7.34 5.38
N PRO A 169 -23.57 7.40 4.49
CA PRO A 169 -22.75 8.59 4.28
C PRO A 169 -23.52 9.63 3.47
N ARG A 170 -23.73 10.83 4.01
CA ARG A 170 -24.61 11.85 3.43
C ARG A 170 -23.89 13.09 2.92
N GLY A 171 -22.64 13.31 3.31
CA GLY A 171 -21.90 14.54 3.02
C GLY A 171 -21.13 14.54 1.68
N TRP A 172 -21.35 13.61 0.77
CA TRP A 172 -20.61 13.49 -0.48
C TRP A 172 -20.76 14.68 -1.44
N ASP A 173 -21.81 15.49 -1.30
CA ASP A 173 -21.96 16.75 -2.07
C ASP A 173 -20.84 17.77 -1.75
N ASN A 174 -20.17 17.62 -0.60
CA ASN A 174 -19.05 18.44 -0.17
C ASN A 174 -17.68 17.79 -0.44
N GLN A 175 -17.59 16.86 -1.38
CA GLN A 175 -16.34 16.18 -1.71
C GLN A 175 -15.40 17.07 -2.53
N LEU A 176 -14.14 16.70 -2.58
CA LEU A 176 -13.15 17.30 -3.49
C LEU A 176 -13.65 17.28 -4.94
N ASN A 177 -13.31 18.32 -5.69
CA ASN A 177 -13.65 18.40 -7.11
C ASN A 177 -12.88 17.38 -7.95
N ASN A 178 -13.39 17.10 -9.16
CA ASN A 178 -12.71 16.26 -10.12
C ASN A 178 -11.36 16.86 -10.51
N GLU A 179 -10.30 16.08 -10.34
CA GLU A 179 -8.95 16.47 -10.69
C GLU A 179 -8.15 15.26 -11.19
N ALA A 180 -7.33 15.46 -12.24
CA ALA A 180 -6.38 14.45 -12.67
C ALA A 180 -5.28 14.29 -11.60
N ALA A 181 -5.00 13.05 -11.24
CA ALA A 181 -4.04 12.71 -10.19
C ALA A 181 -2.78 12.07 -10.78
N VAL A 182 -1.63 12.65 -10.49
CA VAL A 182 -0.32 12.13 -10.88
C VAL A 182 0.59 12.13 -9.67
N ASN A 183 1.14 10.97 -9.30
CA ASN A 183 2.05 10.86 -8.17
C ASN A 183 3.16 9.86 -8.45
N LEU A 184 4.38 10.23 -8.13
CA LEU A 184 5.55 9.35 -8.14
C LEU A 184 5.87 8.95 -6.71
N PHE A 185 6.03 7.65 -6.47
CA PHE A 185 6.48 7.10 -5.19
C PHE A 185 7.84 6.44 -5.35
N TYR A 186 8.68 6.62 -4.36
CA TYR A 186 9.96 5.93 -4.23
C TYR A 186 10.10 5.33 -2.83
N GLU A 187 10.67 4.15 -2.74
CA GLU A 187 10.99 3.46 -1.49
C GLU A 187 12.30 2.72 -1.62
N GLN A 188 13.07 2.75 -0.57
CA GLN A 188 14.24 1.92 -0.38
C GLN A 188 14.25 1.34 1.03
N ALA A 189 14.57 0.05 1.15
CA ALA A 189 14.74 -0.61 2.43
C ALA A 189 15.98 -1.50 2.40
N TRP A 190 16.60 -1.63 3.56
CA TRP A 190 17.70 -2.57 3.80
C TRP A 190 17.27 -3.59 4.82
N ARG A 191 17.88 -4.77 4.78
CA ARG A 191 17.65 -5.84 5.72
C ARG A 191 18.92 -6.23 6.42
N PHE A 192 18.86 -6.23 7.75
CA PHE A 192 19.89 -6.74 8.65
C PHE A 192 19.28 -7.91 9.43
N ASP A 193 19.73 -9.13 9.15
CA ASP A 193 19.14 -10.34 9.74
C ASP A 193 20.10 -11.10 10.64
N ARG A 194 19.52 -11.82 11.63
CA ARG A 194 20.20 -12.86 12.39
C ARG A 194 19.31 -14.09 12.49
N ARG A 195 19.91 -15.25 12.20
CA ARG A 195 19.23 -16.55 12.21
C ARG A 195 19.53 -17.30 13.49
N GLY A 196 18.54 -18.08 13.98
CA GLY A 196 18.70 -18.97 15.13
C GLY A 196 18.97 -18.24 16.45
N PHE A 197 18.45 -17.02 16.64
CA PHE A 197 18.79 -16.17 17.77
C PHE A 197 18.26 -16.69 19.12
N ILE A 198 16.98 -17.05 19.19
CA ILE A 198 16.35 -17.57 20.41
C ILE A 198 15.46 -18.75 20.04
N SER A 199 15.71 -19.93 20.60
CA SER A 199 14.85 -21.12 20.43
C SER A 199 14.50 -21.44 18.97
N GLY A 200 15.42 -21.18 18.02
CA GLY A 200 15.21 -21.44 16.60
C GLY A 200 14.41 -20.37 15.85
N LEU A 201 14.07 -19.24 16.48
CA LEU A 201 13.48 -18.09 15.80
C LEU A 201 14.56 -17.18 15.20
N ASP A 202 14.24 -16.66 14.04
CA ASP A 202 15.02 -15.62 13.36
C ASP A 202 14.48 -14.24 13.69
N TYR A 203 15.32 -13.21 13.61
CA TYR A 203 14.89 -11.82 13.65
C TYR A 203 15.61 -10.99 12.59
N ASP A 204 14.99 -9.92 12.15
CA ASP A 204 15.62 -8.91 11.31
C ASP A 204 15.12 -7.50 11.62
N ILE A 205 15.90 -6.55 11.09
CA ILE A 205 15.63 -5.11 11.19
C ILE A 205 15.64 -4.56 9.78
N LEU A 206 14.58 -3.82 9.43
CA LEU A 206 14.37 -3.24 8.10
C LEU A 206 14.31 -1.71 8.21
N PRO A 207 15.44 -0.98 8.28
CA PRO A 207 15.41 0.46 8.09
C PRO A 207 15.05 0.79 6.64
N HIS A 208 14.29 1.86 6.47
CA HIS A 208 13.80 2.29 5.17
C HIS A 208 13.67 3.79 5.08
N PHE A 209 13.69 4.30 3.86
CA PHE A 209 13.28 5.65 3.54
C PHE A 209 12.54 5.68 2.21
N GLY A 210 11.85 6.78 1.95
CA GLY A 210 11.13 6.97 0.71
C GLY A 210 10.41 8.31 0.68
N GLY A 211 9.42 8.38 -0.20
CA GLY A 211 8.60 9.57 -0.31
C GLY A 211 7.67 9.54 -1.50
N ALA A 212 6.95 10.63 -1.65
CA ALA A 212 6.01 10.89 -2.72
C ALA A 212 6.21 12.27 -3.30
N LEU A 213 6.01 12.40 -4.61
CA LEU A 213 6.05 13.66 -5.35
C LEU A 213 4.93 13.69 -6.39
N GLY A 214 4.01 14.63 -6.26
CA GLY A 214 2.89 14.80 -7.20
C GLY A 214 1.85 15.77 -6.68
N ASN A 215 0.68 15.81 -7.31
CA ASN A 215 -0.41 16.66 -6.86
C ASN A 215 -1.27 16.00 -5.75
N VAL A 216 -1.18 14.68 -5.56
CA VAL A 216 -1.90 13.99 -4.47
C VAL A 216 -1.12 14.07 -3.17
N PHE A 217 0.15 13.64 -3.19
CA PHE A 217 1.02 13.66 -2.03
C PHE A 217 2.40 14.22 -2.36
N ILE A 218 2.96 15.02 -1.44
CA ILE A 218 4.38 15.39 -1.40
C ILE A 218 4.86 15.16 0.03
N TYR A 219 5.72 14.18 0.24
CA TYR A 219 6.36 13.92 1.53
C TYR A 219 7.66 13.12 1.37
N PRO A 220 8.72 13.39 2.10
CA PRO A 220 9.74 12.43 2.48
C PRO A 220 9.29 11.63 3.70
N ALA A 221 9.77 10.39 3.79
CA ALA A 221 9.49 9.47 4.89
C ALA A 221 10.72 8.66 5.25
N ALA A 222 10.86 8.29 6.54
CA ALA A 222 11.85 7.35 7.00
C ALA A 222 11.32 6.56 8.19
N GLY A 223 11.80 5.34 8.35
CA GLY A 223 11.35 4.47 9.42
C GLY A 223 12.18 3.21 9.58
N ILE A 224 11.69 2.34 10.46
CA ILE A 224 12.32 1.06 10.78
C ILE A 224 11.24 0.04 11.14
N THR A 225 11.42 -1.20 10.69
CA THR A 225 10.56 -2.33 11.04
C THR A 225 11.41 -3.44 11.65
N LEU A 226 10.94 -4.02 12.73
CA LEU A 226 11.48 -5.22 13.37
C LEU A 226 10.59 -6.40 13.02
N ARG A 227 11.20 -7.57 12.72
CA ARG A 227 10.45 -8.81 12.54
C ARG A 227 11.09 -9.93 13.35
N VAL A 228 10.23 -10.83 13.83
CA VAL A 228 10.64 -12.07 14.51
C VAL A 228 9.72 -13.20 14.06
N GLY A 229 10.29 -14.36 13.72
CA GLY A 229 9.48 -15.48 13.27
C GLY A 229 10.27 -16.75 12.96
N SER A 230 9.55 -17.74 12.45
CA SER A 230 10.14 -18.98 11.98
C SER A 230 10.61 -18.82 10.53
N ASP A 231 11.91 -19.02 10.29
CA ASP A 231 12.49 -18.95 8.94
C ASP A 231 12.09 -17.66 8.20
N LEU A 232 12.57 -16.51 8.72
CA LEU A 232 12.23 -15.19 8.18
C LEU A 232 12.55 -15.11 6.69
N GLN A 233 11.55 -14.65 5.95
CA GLN A 233 11.60 -14.60 4.51
C GLN A 233 12.53 -13.52 3.98
N ASP A 234 13.08 -13.78 2.80
CA ASP A 234 13.84 -12.81 2.02
C ASP A 234 12.88 -11.77 1.38
N ASP A 235 11.99 -11.19 2.17
CA ASP A 235 11.07 -10.14 1.80
C ASP A 235 11.28 -8.89 2.67
N PHE A 236 10.56 -7.82 2.36
CA PHE A 236 10.62 -6.54 3.05
C PHE A 236 9.28 -6.15 3.67
N GLY A 237 8.48 -7.15 4.05
CA GLY A 237 7.17 -6.97 4.68
C GLY A 237 5.99 -7.09 3.72
N PRO A 238 4.76 -7.15 4.26
CA PRO A 238 3.54 -7.26 3.47
C PRO A 238 3.25 -5.98 2.71
N PRO A 239 2.62 -6.07 1.51
CA PRO A 239 2.25 -4.88 0.74
C PRO A 239 1.15 -4.10 1.45
N ARG A 240 1.24 -2.78 1.41
CA ARG A 240 0.30 -1.83 2.01
C ARG A 240 -0.23 -0.83 0.98
N ILE A 241 -1.32 -0.12 1.33
CA ILE A 241 -1.83 1.03 0.59
C ILE A 241 -1.09 2.29 1.06
N ARG A 242 -0.75 3.18 0.12
CA ARG A 242 0.02 4.39 0.44
C ARG A 242 -0.86 5.55 0.92
N PRO A 243 -0.34 6.41 1.78
CA PRO A 243 1.00 6.42 2.37
C PRO A 243 1.15 5.37 3.47
N SER A 244 2.26 4.60 3.40
CA SER A 244 2.51 3.49 4.33
C SER A 244 3.98 3.13 4.37
N LEU A 245 4.36 2.40 5.40
CA LEU A 245 5.66 1.74 5.48
C LEU A 245 5.89 0.82 4.26
N PRO A 246 7.16 0.63 3.83
CA PRO A 246 7.50 -0.22 2.71
C PRO A 246 6.99 -1.65 2.89
N GLY A 247 6.49 -2.18 1.80
CA GLY A 247 6.12 -3.58 1.68
C GLY A 247 6.08 -3.93 0.20
N GLY A 248 7.11 -4.60 -0.28
CA GLY A 248 7.30 -4.83 -1.71
C GLY A 248 6.29 -5.74 -2.36
N GLY A 249 5.52 -6.48 -1.57
CA GLY A 249 4.67 -7.54 -2.10
C GLY A 249 5.45 -8.69 -2.73
N ILE A 250 6.79 -8.63 -2.70
CA ILE A 250 7.66 -9.73 -3.13
C ILE A 250 7.76 -10.72 -2.00
N PHE A 251 7.68 -12.00 -2.32
CA PHE A 251 8.05 -13.10 -1.42
C PHE A 251 8.45 -14.32 -2.25
N ARG A 252 9.13 -15.27 -1.64
CA ARG A 252 9.53 -16.51 -2.29
C ARG A 252 8.66 -17.66 -1.83
N THR A 253 8.30 -18.56 -2.74
CA THR A 253 7.67 -19.85 -2.41
C THR A 253 8.57 -20.64 -1.46
N ARG A 254 7.98 -21.20 -0.42
CA ARG A 254 8.66 -22.03 0.58
C ARG A 254 7.93 -23.35 0.77
N THR A 255 8.64 -24.36 1.26
CA THR A 255 8.03 -25.62 1.69
C THR A 255 7.52 -25.46 3.13
N GLY A 256 6.24 -25.78 3.34
CA GLY A 256 5.66 -25.79 4.68
C GLY A 256 5.01 -24.45 5.09
N PHE A 257 4.77 -24.32 6.39
CA PHE A 257 4.15 -23.18 7.02
C PHE A 257 5.21 -22.29 7.70
N ASN A 258 5.16 -21.00 7.46
CA ASN A 258 6.04 -19.99 8.04
C ASN A 258 5.22 -18.83 8.57
N TRP A 259 5.73 -18.15 9.57
CA TRP A 259 5.09 -16.99 10.15
C TRP A 259 6.11 -16.00 10.70
N TYR A 260 5.73 -14.75 10.77
CA TYR A 260 6.46 -13.74 11.52
C TYR A 260 5.53 -12.70 12.12
N LEU A 261 5.91 -12.17 13.27
CA LEU A 261 5.38 -10.96 13.85
C LEU A 261 6.27 -9.79 13.43
N PHE A 262 5.68 -8.62 13.30
CA PHE A 262 6.42 -7.42 13.01
C PHE A 262 5.86 -6.20 13.75
N ALA A 263 6.74 -5.25 14.02
CA ALA A 263 6.40 -3.93 14.54
C ALA A 263 7.30 -2.90 13.86
N GLY A 264 6.76 -1.73 13.50
CA GLY A 264 7.51 -0.70 12.82
C GLY A 264 6.99 0.69 13.10
N VAL A 265 7.88 1.67 12.96
CA VAL A 265 7.55 3.09 13.04
C VAL A 265 8.03 3.80 11.78
N GLU A 266 7.24 4.78 11.33
CA GLU A 266 7.58 5.67 10.22
C GLU A 266 7.20 7.09 10.57
N GLY A 267 8.07 8.04 10.24
CA GLY A 267 7.78 9.46 10.27
C GLY A 267 7.74 10.04 8.86
N ARG A 268 6.82 10.96 8.62
CA ARG A 268 6.66 11.69 7.35
C ARG A 268 6.65 13.19 7.60
N VAL A 269 7.30 13.93 6.69
CA VAL A 269 7.18 15.39 6.59
C VAL A 269 6.21 15.69 5.46
N VAL A 270 4.94 15.95 5.80
CA VAL A 270 3.84 16.10 4.84
C VAL A 270 3.81 17.54 4.32
N LEU A 271 4.35 17.72 3.11
CA LEU A 271 4.33 19.02 2.43
C LEU A 271 3.02 19.22 1.68
N ARG A 272 2.44 18.15 1.12
CA ARG A 272 1.13 18.13 0.49
C ARG A 272 0.38 16.84 0.77
N ASN A 273 -0.91 16.99 1.04
CA ASN A 273 -1.91 15.93 1.07
C ASN A 273 -3.22 16.52 0.55
N ILE A 274 -3.62 16.19 -0.69
CA ILE A 274 -4.81 16.75 -1.34
C ILE A 274 -6.09 16.56 -0.51
N PHE A 275 -6.18 15.50 0.29
CA PHE A 275 -7.31 15.21 1.17
C PHE A 275 -7.35 16.06 2.44
N LEU A 276 -6.39 16.96 2.61
CA LEU A 276 -6.33 17.96 3.68
C LEU A 276 -6.17 19.37 3.12
N ASP A 277 -5.33 19.53 2.08
CA ASP A 277 -5.01 20.80 1.46
C ASP A 277 -6.04 21.27 0.41
N GLY A 278 -6.98 20.38 0.02
CA GLY A 278 -7.90 20.66 -1.07
C GLY A 278 -7.29 20.46 -2.46
N ASN A 279 -8.09 20.71 -3.49
CA ASN A 279 -7.71 20.55 -4.90
C ASN A 279 -6.52 21.44 -5.29
N THR A 280 -5.75 21.02 -6.31
CA THR A 280 -4.59 21.77 -6.80
C THR A 280 -4.99 22.87 -7.77
N PHE A 281 -6.01 22.59 -8.61
CA PHE A 281 -6.36 23.44 -9.75
C PHE A 281 -7.73 24.10 -9.62
N SER A 282 -8.42 23.91 -8.50
CA SER A 282 -9.70 24.55 -8.20
C SER A 282 -9.85 24.75 -6.70
N ASP A 283 -10.66 25.73 -6.29
CA ASP A 283 -10.98 25.92 -4.88
C ASP A 283 -11.84 24.77 -4.36
N SER A 284 -11.48 24.28 -3.19
CA SER A 284 -12.23 23.28 -2.45
C SER A 284 -11.96 23.40 -0.96
N HIS A 285 -12.71 22.67 -0.15
CA HIS A 285 -12.50 22.66 1.29
C HIS A 285 -11.14 22.10 1.67
N SER A 286 -10.50 22.73 2.67
CA SER A 286 -9.21 22.35 3.23
C SER A 286 -9.18 22.52 4.74
N VAL A 287 -8.21 21.89 5.41
CA VAL A 287 -7.95 22.01 6.84
C VAL A 287 -6.48 22.27 7.10
N ASP A 288 -6.15 22.83 8.26
CA ASP A 288 -4.78 23.09 8.68
C ASP A 288 -4.06 21.77 9.00
N LYS A 289 -3.32 21.24 8.02
CA LYS A 289 -2.62 19.97 8.18
C LYS A 289 -1.42 20.05 9.09
N LYS A 290 -1.11 18.95 9.77
CA LYS A 290 0.16 18.77 10.47
C LYS A 290 1.27 18.39 9.49
N ILE A 291 2.40 19.08 9.65
CA ILE A 291 3.59 18.81 8.81
C ILE A 291 4.24 17.47 9.20
N LEU A 292 4.24 17.11 10.48
CA LEU A 292 4.82 15.87 10.96
C LEU A 292 3.72 14.86 11.26
N VAL A 293 3.74 13.74 10.58
CA VAL A 293 2.82 12.61 10.78
C VAL A 293 3.63 11.34 11.01
N GLY A 294 3.29 10.60 12.06
CA GLY A 294 3.92 9.34 12.42
C GLY A 294 2.94 8.18 12.37
N ASP A 295 3.40 7.02 11.91
CA ASP A 295 2.69 5.76 11.97
C ASP A 295 3.46 4.78 12.87
N LEU A 296 2.75 4.14 13.78
CA LEU A 296 3.16 2.90 14.45
C LEU A 296 2.35 1.77 13.84
N GLN A 297 3.01 0.71 13.39
CA GLN A 297 2.32 -0.48 12.91
C GLN A 297 2.80 -1.73 13.64
N THR A 298 1.91 -2.71 13.78
CA THR A 298 2.22 -4.04 14.28
C THR A 298 1.37 -5.05 13.54
N GLY A 299 1.85 -6.27 13.40
CA GLY A 299 1.08 -7.26 12.66
C GLY A 299 1.70 -8.65 12.64
N ILE A 300 1.02 -9.51 11.91
CA ILE A 300 1.41 -10.90 11.69
C ILE A 300 1.32 -11.23 10.20
N ALA A 301 2.29 -11.96 9.71
CA ALA A 301 2.26 -12.55 8.38
C ALA A 301 2.37 -14.08 8.48
N LEU A 302 1.50 -14.76 7.75
CA LEU A 302 1.43 -16.21 7.67
C LEU A 302 1.67 -16.61 6.21
N GLN A 303 2.54 -17.58 5.98
CA GLN A 303 2.76 -18.11 4.64
C GLN A 303 2.64 -19.64 4.64
N TYR A 304 1.93 -20.14 3.66
CA TYR A 304 1.90 -21.55 3.33
C TYR A 304 2.17 -21.73 1.84
N LYS A 305 3.31 -22.30 1.51
CA LYS A 305 3.76 -22.48 0.12
C LYS A 305 3.74 -21.16 -0.67
N ARG A 306 2.81 -21.04 -1.62
CA ARG A 306 2.64 -19.91 -2.56
C ARG A 306 1.69 -18.81 -2.07
N LEU A 307 1.01 -19.04 -0.96
CA LEU A 307 0.04 -18.12 -0.37
C LEU A 307 0.62 -17.43 0.85
N ARG A 308 0.53 -16.12 0.91
CA ARG A 308 0.82 -15.31 2.10
C ARG A 308 -0.39 -14.46 2.44
N VAL A 309 -0.76 -14.46 3.71
CA VAL A 309 -1.79 -13.61 4.29
C VAL A 309 -1.16 -12.82 5.42
N ALA A 310 -1.38 -11.52 5.47
CA ALA A 310 -0.89 -10.70 6.57
C ALA A 310 -1.97 -9.73 7.06
N TYR A 311 -2.01 -9.54 8.37
CA TYR A 311 -2.79 -8.51 9.04
C TYR A 311 -1.85 -7.50 9.67
N THR A 312 -2.16 -6.22 9.51
CA THR A 312 -1.42 -5.10 10.10
C THR A 312 -2.38 -4.18 10.82
N GLN A 313 -2.09 -3.85 12.06
CA GLN A 313 -2.75 -2.80 12.82
C GLN A 313 -1.91 -1.53 12.76
N ILE A 314 -2.54 -0.39 12.46
CA ILE A 314 -1.86 0.89 12.29
C ILE A 314 -2.45 1.90 13.26
N PHE A 315 -1.54 2.65 13.90
CA PHE A 315 -1.85 3.80 14.74
C PHE A 315 -1.15 5.00 14.11
N ARG A 316 -1.94 5.96 13.61
CA ARG A 316 -1.46 7.19 12.96
C ARG A 316 -1.69 8.36 13.86
N THR A 317 -0.68 9.20 14.05
CA THR A 317 -0.82 10.49 14.74
C THR A 317 -1.84 11.37 14.03
N LYS A 318 -2.30 12.43 14.70
CA LYS A 318 -3.20 13.42 14.08
C LYS A 318 -2.58 13.97 12.80
N GLU A 319 -3.38 14.08 11.75
CA GLU A 319 -2.99 14.58 10.43
C GLU A 319 -3.31 16.08 10.24
N TYR A 320 -4.24 16.66 11.04
CA TYR A 320 -4.62 18.07 11.00
C TYR A 320 -4.94 18.61 12.41
N ASP A 321 -4.98 19.93 12.56
CA ASP A 321 -5.04 20.55 13.87
C ASP A 321 -6.36 20.29 14.61
N ALA A 322 -7.48 20.39 13.93
CA ALA A 322 -8.80 20.19 14.52
C ALA A 322 -9.19 18.70 14.71
N GLN A 323 -8.35 17.77 14.28
CA GLN A 323 -8.60 16.33 14.50
C GLN A 323 -8.57 16.01 16.01
N ASP A 324 -9.62 15.39 16.54
CA ASP A 324 -9.75 15.15 17.98
C ASP A 324 -8.75 14.13 18.54
N ARG A 325 -8.52 13.04 17.81
CA ARG A 325 -7.69 11.90 18.26
C ARG A 325 -6.92 11.26 17.10
N PRO A 326 -5.84 10.55 17.39
CA PRO A 326 -5.12 9.73 16.41
C PRO A 326 -6.04 8.70 15.73
N ASP A 327 -5.66 8.28 14.53
CA ASP A 327 -6.38 7.25 13.80
C ASP A 327 -5.85 5.86 14.10
N CYS A 328 -6.77 4.89 14.06
CA CYS A 328 -6.46 3.48 14.23
C CYS A 328 -7.22 2.69 13.16
N PHE A 329 -6.50 1.99 12.30
CA PHE A 329 -7.11 1.22 11.23
C PHE A 329 -6.32 -0.06 10.96
N GLY A 330 -6.98 -1.04 10.36
CA GLY A 330 -6.40 -2.33 10.06
C GLY A 330 -6.20 -2.54 8.57
N ALA A 331 -5.22 -3.35 8.21
CA ALA A 331 -4.92 -3.75 6.85
C ALA A 331 -4.82 -5.27 6.72
N LEU A 332 -5.51 -5.82 5.75
CA LEU A 332 -5.40 -7.22 5.32
C LEU A 332 -4.73 -7.26 3.96
N SER A 333 -3.69 -8.07 3.81
CA SER A 333 -3.09 -8.36 2.52
C SER A 333 -3.07 -9.85 2.23
N ILE A 334 -3.38 -10.20 0.98
CA ILE A 334 -3.32 -11.56 0.47
C ILE A 334 -2.42 -11.54 -0.75
N SER A 335 -1.38 -12.37 -0.75
CA SER A 335 -0.40 -12.46 -1.83
C SER A 335 -0.30 -13.91 -2.30
N TYR A 336 -0.30 -14.10 -3.62
CA TYR A 336 -0.16 -15.42 -4.23
C TYR A 336 0.89 -15.39 -5.33
N GLN A 337 1.81 -16.36 -5.31
CA GLN A 337 2.85 -16.56 -6.33
C GLN A 337 2.46 -17.71 -7.25
N PHE A 338 2.43 -17.46 -8.55
CA PHE A 338 2.10 -18.43 -9.59
C PHE A 338 3.32 -19.22 -10.05
#